data_8f985d1a867dc6cac330a25cb680d53e
#
_entry.id   8f985d1a867dc6cac330a25cb680d53e
#
_cell.length_a   1.000
_cell.length_b   1.000
_cell.length_c   1.000
_cell.angle_alpha   90.00
_cell.angle_beta   90.00
_cell.angle_gamma   90.00
#
_symmetry.space_group_name_H-M   'P 1'
#
loop_
_entity.id
_entity.type
_entity.pdbx_description
1 polymer ?
#
loop_
_entity_poly.entity_id
_entity_poly.type
_entity_poly.pdbx_seq_one_letter_code
_entity_poly.pdbx_strand_id
1 'polypeptide(L)' 'MTRAEMDQLNVGDKVEVKTYNTTTEKYEWIPAIVSQVLVCSDKGKFAHGGYHSVLAKVNGFTETLDNELTRLCR' A
#
# COMPACT_ATOMS: atom_id res chain seq x y z
N MET A 1 -9.43 -0.20 2.98
CA MET A 1 -9.55 1.28 2.91
C MET A 1 -10.00 1.72 1.53
N THR A 2 -10.48 2.93 1.42
CA THR A 2 -10.82 3.51 0.12
C THR A 2 -9.56 3.98 -0.61
N ARG A 3 -9.67 4.18 -1.92
CA ARG A 3 -8.55 4.73 -2.71
C ARG A 3 -8.15 6.12 -2.22
N ALA A 4 -9.14 6.94 -1.83
CA ALA A 4 -8.87 8.28 -1.31
C ALA A 4 -8.05 8.23 -0.01
N GLU A 5 -8.35 7.28 0.86
CA GLU A 5 -7.56 7.09 2.10
C GLU A 5 -6.14 6.62 1.77
N MET A 6 -6.01 5.70 0.81
CA MET A 6 -4.70 5.22 0.36
C MET A 6 -3.84 6.36 -0.17
N ASP A 7 -4.44 7.28 -0.94
CA ASP A 7 -3.72 8.39 -1.54
C ASP A 7 -3.25 9.43 -0.52
N GLN A 8 -3.75 9.38 0.71
CA GLN A 8 -3.36 10.28 1.79
C GLN A 8 -2.23 9.72 2.67
N LEU A 9 -1.80 8.48 2.43
CA LEU A 9 -0.72 7.88 3.21
C LEU A 9 0.61 8.54 2.91
N ASN A 10 1.44 8.64 3.95
CA ASN A 10 2.79 9.20 3.87
C ASN A 10 3.81 8.18 4.34
N VAL A 11 5.06 8.37 3.93
CA VAL A 11 6.16 7.53 4.41
C VAL A 11 6.22 7.58 5.93
N GLY A 12 6.28 6.40 6.55
CA GLY A 12 6.27 6.27 8.01
C GLY A 12 4.92 5.94 8.61
N ASP A 13 3.84 6.04 7.83
CA ASP A 13 2.50 5.70 8.32
C ASP A 13 2.39 4.19 8.54
N LYS A 14 1.67 3.83 9.60
CA LYS A 14 1.44 2.43 9.93
C LYS A 14 0.14 1.95 9.32
N VAL A 15 0.21 0.80 8.67
CA VAL A 15 -0.95 0.15 8.05
C VAL A 15 -0.92 -1.34 8.36
N GLU A 16 -2.03 -2.00 8.09
CA GLU A 16 -2.09 -3.46 8.11
C GLU A 16 -2.41 -3.93 6.70
N VAL A 17 -1.68 -4.95 6.26
CA VAL A 17 -1.82 -5.52 4.91
C VAL A 17 -2.29 -6.95 5.03
N LYS A 18 -3.32 -7.31 4.27
CA LYS A 18 -3.83 -8.68 4.23
C LYS A 18 -2.94 -9.49 3.30
N THR A 19 -2.27 -10.49 3.85
CA THR A 19 -1.36 -11.35 3.09
C THR A 19 -1.53 -12.80 3.54
N TYR A 20 -1.20 -13.73 2.64
CA TYR A 20 -1.31 -15.15 2.92
C TYR A 20 -0.12 -15.62 3.75
N ASN A 21 -0.40 -16.25 4.89
CA ASN A 21 0.62 -16.84 5.74
C ASN A 21 0.71 -18.33 5.45
N THR A 22 1.85 -18.76 4.87
CA THR A 22 2.05 -20.17 4.50
C THR A 22 2.19 -21.09 5.71
N THR A 23 2.61 -20.55 6.86
CA THR A 23 2.74 -21.34 8.09
C THR A 23 1.39 -21.72 8.67
N THR A 24 0.44 -20.77 8.69
CA THR A 24 -0.91 -21.00 9.20
C THR A 24 -1.91 -21.39 8.13
N GLU A 25 -1.52 -21.25 6.86
CA GLU A 25 -2.36 -21.49 5.68
C GLU A 25 -3.61 -20.62 5.67
N LYS A 26 -3.47 -19.36 6.11
CA LYS A 26 -4.58 -18.40 6.20
C LYS A 26 -4.13 -17.03 5.77
N TYR A 27 -5.11 -16.22 5.33
CA TYR A 27 -4.87 -14.80 5.12
C TYR A 27 -4.90 -14.08 6.47
N GLU A 28 -3.93 -13.26 6.70
CA GLU A 28 -3.79 -12.51 7.95
C GLU A 28 -3.48 -11.05 7.67
N TRP A 29 -3.89 -10.18 8.59
CA TRP A 29 -3.54 -8.77 8.56
C TRP A 29 -2.19 -8.61 9.27
N ILE A 30 -1.19 -8.15 8.53
CA ILE A 30 0.17 -7.99 9.03
C ILE A 30 0.50 -6.50 9.11
N PRO A 31 1.06 -6.03 10.25
CA PRO A 31 1.47 -4.63 10.35
C PRO A 31 2.60 -4.32 9.39
N ALA A 32 2.53 -3.16 8.75
CA ALA A 32 3.54 -2.69 7.83
C ALA A 32 3.70 -1.19 7.96
N ILE A 33 4.84 -0.68 7.50
CA ILE A 33 5.13 0.75 7.53
C ILE A 33 5.34 1.20 6.09
N VAL A 34 4.64 2.27 5.70
CA VAL A 34 4.79 2.85 4.38
C VAL A 34 6.24 3.28 4.19
N SER A 35 6.90 2.75 3.17
CA SER A 35 8.31 3.02 2.91
C SER A 35 8.52 3.97 1.74
N GLN A 36 7.56 4.06 0.83
CA GLN A 36 7.68 4.89 -0.36
C GLN A 36 6.31 5.27 -0.90
N VAL A 37 6.19 6.51 -1.38
CA VAL A 37 5.01 6.98 -2.08
C VAL A 37 5.46 7.51 -3.43
N LEU A 38 4.94 6.90 -4.49
CA LEU A 38 5.27 7.27 -5.87
C LEU A 38 4.08 8.00 -6.49
N VAL A 39 4.28 9.24 -6.87
CA VAL A 39 3.25 10.03 -7.50
C VAL A 39 3.78 10.53 -8.84
N CYS A 40 3.04 10.27 -9.90
CA CYS A 40 3.35 10.77 -11.22
C CYS A 40 2.12 11.50 -11.77
N SER A 41 2.25 12.79 -11.98
CA SER A 41 1.17 13.63 -12.47
C SER A 41 1.43 14.14 -13.89
N ASP A 42 2.34 13.53 -14.61
CA ASP A 42 2.69 13.93 -15.98
C ASP A 42 1.59 13.53 -16.96
N LYS A 43 0.69 14.46 -17.22
CA LYS A 43 -0.46 14.26 -18.10
C LYS A 43 -0.07 14.06 -19.57
N GLY A 44 1.11 14.51 -19.96
CA GLY A 44 1.59 14.31 -21.31
C GLY A 44 2.07 12.88 -21.58
N LYS A 45 2.36 12.14 -20.51
CA LYS A 45 2.92 10.79 -20.59
C LYS A 45 1.88 9.70 -20.45
N PHE A 46 0.80 9.94 -19.69
CA PHE A 46 -0.19 8.94 -19.36
C PHE A 46 -1.59 9.44 -19.75
N ALA A 47 -2.35 8.57 -20.39
CA ALA A 47 -3.70 8.89 -20.85
C ALA A 47 -4.64 9.29 -19.71
N HIS A 48 -4.38 8.81 -18.50
CA HIS A 48 -5.21 9.06 -17.32
C HIS A 48 -4.64 10.10 -16.37
N GLY A 49 -3.62 10.84 -16.79
CA GLY A 49 -3.06 11.92 -16.01
C GLY A 49 -2.07 11.51 -14.91
N GLY A 50 -1.56 10.29 -14.97
CA GLY A 50 -0.55 9.84 -14.03
C GLY A 50 -1.01 8.71 -13.11
N TYR A 51 -0.22 8.45 -12.07
CA TYR A 51 -0.53 7.41 -11.10
C TYR A 51 -0.08 7.81 -9.70
N HIS A 52 -0.65 7.11 -8.72
CA HIS A 52 -0.26 7.26 -7.31
C HIS A 52 -0.13 5.85 -6.74
N SER A 53 1.08 5.47 -6.34
CA SER A 53 1.36 4.16 -5.77
C SER A 53 1.98 4.31 -4.39
N VAL A 54 1.52 3.50 -3.45
CA VAL A 54 2.03 3.47 -2.08
C VAL A 54 2.66 2.10 -1.86
N LEU A 55 3.90 2.11 -1.37
CA LEU A 55 4.65 0.90 -1.11
C LEU A 55 5.00 0.81 0.37
N ALA A 56 5.01 -0.41 0.89
CA ALA A 56 5.37 -0.66 2.27
C ALA A 56 6.23 -1.91 2.38
N LYS A 57 6.97 -2.01 3.48
CA LYS A 57 7.71 -3.23 3.79
C LYS A 57 6.81 -4.19 4.54
N VAL A 58 6.61 -5.36 3.95
CA VAL A 58 5.82 -6.45 4.51
C VAL A 58 6.73 -7.66 4.62
N ASN A 59 6.97 -8.13 5.84
CA ASN A 59 7.87 -9.27 6.12
C ASN A 59 9.25 -9.11 5.47
N GLY A 60 9.79 -7.89 5.46
CA GLY A 60 11.11 -7.61 4.89
C GLY A 60 11.12 -7.37 3.39
N PHE A 61 10.00 -7.49 2.72
CA PHE A 61 9.88 -7.24 1.28
C PHE A 61 9.08 -5.97 1.02
N THR A 62 9.52 -5.20 0.03
CA THR A 62 8.78 -4.01 -0.40
C THR A 62 7.67 -4.44 -1.37
N GLU A 63 6.45 -4.08 -1.05
CA GLU A 63 5.28 -4.42 -1.86
C GLU A 63 4.44 -3.19 -2.13
N THR A 64 3.84 -3.14 -3.32
CA THR A 64 2.86 -2.12 -3.66
C THR A 64 1.56 -2.45 -2.94
N LEU A 65 0.99 -1.47 -2.25
CA LEU A 65 -0.24 -1.69 -1.49
C LEU A 65 -1.46 -1.63 -2.39
N ASP A 66 -2.40 -2.53 -2.11
CA ASP A 66 -3.71 -2.54 -2.73
C ASP A 66 -4.72 -2.03 -1.71
N ASN A 67 -5.56 -1.07 -2.09
CA ASN A 67 -6.49 -0.46 -1.15
C ASN A 67 -7.51 -1.45 -0.59
N GLU A 68 -7.85 -2.52 -1.31
CA GLU A 68 -8.76 -3.56 -0.81
C GLU A 68 -8.08 -4.48 0.21
N LEU A 69 -6.75 -4.62 0.12
CA LEU A 69 -5.97 -5.50 0.97
C LEU A 69 -5.16 -4.72 2.02
N THR A 70 -5.50 -3.47 2.26
CA THR A 70 -4.81 -2.60 3.21
C THR A 70 -5.83 -1.89 4.07
N ARG A 71 -5.50 -1.72 5.35
CA ARG A 71 -6.33 -0.94 6.27
C ARG A 71 -5.44 -0.12 7.20
N LEU A 72 -5.99 0.93 7.77
CA LEU A 72 -5.25 1.74 8.73
C LEU A 72 -5.01 0.92 10.00
N CYS A 73 -3.79 1.05 10.54
CA CYS A 73 -3.44 0.45 11.81
C CYS A 73 -3.92 1.36 12.94
N ARG A 74 -4.85 0.87 13.72
CA ARG A 74 -5.44 1.60 14.84
C ARG A 74 -5.01 1.04 16.18
#